data_010c138be6b4fff12ffeac6a102cf030
#
_entry.id   010c138be6b4fff12ffeac6a102cf030
#
_cell.length_a   1.000
_cell.length_b   1.000
_cell.length_c   1.000
_cell.angle_alpha   90.00
_cell.angle_beta   90.00
_cell.angle_gamma   90.00
#
_symmetry.space_group_name_H-M   'P 1'
#
loop_
_entity.id
_entity.type
_entity.pdbx_description
1 polymer ?
#
loop_
_entity_poly.entity_id
_entity_poly.type
_entity_poly.pdbx_seq_one_letter_code
_entity_poly.pdbx_strand_id
1 'polypeptide(L)'
;MFYDADGRMWMVYGSWSGGIFLLEIDKTTGLVIHPEADEANNVDPYYGKRLLGGGHISIEGPYIMYDEASGYYYLFVSYGALTSNGGYQVRVFRSKTVDGDYVDMNGKYPEKSAQHQNFGLKLTGNYKLPSLEKAYMATGHNSAFVDDDGRMYLVYHLSLIHISEPTRLALIS
;
A
#
# COMPACT_ATOMS: atom_id res chain seq x y z
N MET A 1 -5.11 -5.54 -8.67
CA MET A 1 -4.41 -5.68 -9.98
C MET A 1 -4.38 -4.34 -10.67
N PHE A 2 -3.35 -4.04 -11.44
CA PHE A 2 -3.17 -2.78 -12.15
C PHE A 2 -2.30 -3.01 -13.41
N TYR A 3 -2.24 -2.01 -14.29
CA TYR A 3 -1.34 -2.01 -15.44
C TYR A 3 -0.16 -1.08 -15.18
N ASP A 4 1.04 -1.49 -15.61
CA ASP A 4 2.19 -0.60 -15.63
C ASP A 4 2.19 0.32 -16.88
N ALA A 5 3.19 1.19 -16.98
CA ALA A 5 3.33 2.11 -18.10
C ALA A 5 3.51 1.41 -19.47
N ASP A 6 3.98 0.18 -19.47
CA ASP A 6 4.19 -0.64 -20.67
C ASP A 6 2.98 -1.54 -21.00
N GLY A 7 1.90 -1.45 -20.23
CA GLY A 7 0.68 -2.23 -20.38
C GLY A 7 0.80 -3.69 -19.96
N ARG A 8 1.77 -4.04 -19.12
CA ARG A 8 1.84 -5.33 -18.43
C ARG A 8 0.89 -5.29 -17.23
N MET A 9 0.27 -6.44 -16.95
CA MET A 9 -0.65 -6.58 -15.82
C MET A 9 0.09 -7.11 -14.58
N TRP A 10 -0.16 -6.49 -13.45
CA TRP A 10 0.48 -6.83 -12.18
C TRP A 10 -0.53 -7.03 -11.06
N MET A 11 -0.16 -7.89 -10.12
CA MET A 11 -0.85 -8.08 -8.85
C MET A 11 0.07 -7.70 -7.70
N VAL A 12 -0.33 -6.70 -6.92
CA VAL A 12 0.30 -6.41 -5.63
C VAL A 12 -0.55 -7.01 -4.52
N TYR A 13 0.07 -7.70 -3.56
CA TYR A 13 -0.62 -8.43 -2.51
C TYR A 13 0.29 -8.69 -1.31
N GLY A 14 -0.25 -9.26 -0.27
CA GLY A 14 0.49 -9.68 0.91
C GLY A 14 0.13 -8.91 2.17
N SER A 15 0.61 -9.41 3.27
CA SER A 15 0.34 -8.90 4.62
C SER A 15 1.30 -9.53 5.61
N TRP A 16 1.64 -8.81 6.66
CA TRP A 16 2.35 -9.29 7.86
C TRP A 16 3.54 -10.24 7.60
N SER A 17 3.29 -11.55 7.66
CA SER A 17 4.30 -12.59 7.76
C SER A 17 5.41 -12.54 6.72
N GLY A 18 5.05 -12.52 5.45
CA GLY A 18 5.99 -12.51 4.33
C GLY A 18 6.33 -11.11 3.82
N GLY A 19 5.45 -10.15 4.05
CA GLY A 19 5.53 -8.81 3.50
C GLY A 19 4.59 -8.59 2.31
N ILE A 20 4.91 -7.57 1.53
CA ILE A 20 4.17 -7.14 0.34
C ILE A 20 4.91 -7.61 -0.90
N PHE A 21 4.21 -8.29 -1.78
CA PHE A 21 4.76 -8.91 -2.98
C PHE A 21 4.12 -8.38 -4.25
N LEU A 22 4.86 -8.54 -5.35
CA LEU A 22 4.46 -8.18 -6.70
C LEU A 22 4.65 -9.39 -7.62
N LEU A 23 3.61 -9.71 -8.39
CA LEU A 23 3.64 -10.74 -9.43
C LEU A 23 3.10 -10.19 -10.74
N GLU A 24 3.72 -10.58 -11.84
CA GLU A 24 3.19 -10.32 -13.17
C GLU A 24 2.07 -11.31 -13.50
N ILE A 25 1.04 -10.85 -14.19
CA ILE A 25 -0.11 -11.63 -14.59
C ILE A 25 -0.18 -11.63 -16.12
N ASP A 26 -0.29 -12.80 -16.72
CA ASP A 26 -0.62 -12.91 -18.15
C ASP A 26 -2.03 -12.35 -18.38
N LYS A 27 -2.13 -11.20 -19.03
CA LYS A 27 -3.40 -10.50 -19.28
C LYS A 27 -4.37 -11.27 -20.17
N THR A 28 -3.90 -12.28 -20.90
CA THR A 28 -4.73 -13.11 -21.79
C THR A 28 -5.38 -14.25 -21.04
N THR A 29 -4.62 -14.90 -20.17
CA THR A 29 -5.06 -16.08 -19.41
C THR A 29 -5.52 -15.76 -17.99
N GLY A 30 -5.07 -14.64 -17.44
CA GLY A 30 -5.28 -14.28 -16.03
C GLY A 30 -4.42 -15.08 -15.05
N LEU A 31 -3.48 -15.87 -15.55
CA LEU A 31 -2.59 -16.69 -14.73
C LEU A 31 -1.33 -15.91 -14.33
N VAL A 32 -0.75 -16.32 -13.21
CA VAL A 32 0.52 -15.77 -12.71
C VAL A 32 1.66 -16.18 -13.64
N ILE A 33 2.52 -15.22 -13.97
CA ILE A 33 3.82 -15.47 -14.60
C ILE A 33 4.83 -15.60 -13.47
N HIS A 34 5.30 -16.82 -13.23
CA HIS A 34 6.28 -17.10 -12.18
C HIS A 34 7.67 -16.61 -12.59
N PRO A 35 8.31 -15.72 -11.81
CA PRO A 35 9.66 -15.27 -12.10
C PRO A 35 10.69 -16.35 -11.79
N GLU A 36 11.90 -16.20 -12.32
CA GLU A 36 13.07 -16.95 -11.82
C GLU A 36 13.47 -16.44 -10.42
N ALA A 37 13.96 -17.34 -9.58
CA ALA A 37 14.41 -17.00 -8.24
C ALA A 37 15.62 -16.06 -8.30
N ASP A 38 15.59 -14.97 -7.54
CA ASP A 38 16.69 -14.03 -7.37
C ASP A 38 16.71 -13.50 -5.92
N GLU A 39 17.43 -14.21 -5.06
CA GLU A 39 17.52 -13.86 -3.63
C GLU A 39 18.14 -12.48 -3.41
N ALA A 40 19.11 -12.07 -4.26
CA ALA A 40 19.76 -10.76 -4.13
C ALA A 40 18.78 -9.60 -4.32
N ASN A 41 17.78 -9.79 -5.18
CA ASN A 41 16.72 -8.82 -5.45
C ASN A 41 15.38 -9.15 -4.75
N ASN A 42 15.37 -10.07 -3.78
CA ASN A 42 14.19 -10.50 -3.04
C ASN A 42 13.08 -11.09 -3.92
N VAL A 43 13.42 -11.83 -4.98
CA VAL A 43 12.48 -12.50 -5.88
C VAL A 43 12.35 -13.96 -5.50
N ASP A 44 11.13 -14.36 -5.14
CA ASP A 44 10.73 -15.75 -4.91
C ASP A 44 9.98 -16.27 -6.13
N PRO A 45 10.23 -17.49 -6.62
CA PRO A 45 9.58 -18.01 -7.83
C PRO A 45 8.07 -18.22 -7.69
N TYR A 46 7.55 -18.36 -6.47
CA TYR A 46 6.10 -18.52 -6.22
C TYR A 46 5.43 -17.22 -5.79
N TYR A 47 6.09 -16.48 -4.90
CA TYR A 47 5.52 -15.26 -4.31
C TYR A 47 5.84 -14.00 -5.12
N GLY A 48 6.80 -14.07 -6.05
CA GLY A 48 7.25 -12.91 -6.81
C GLY A 48 8.22 -12.01 -6.04
N LYS A 49 8.34 -10.77 -6.47
CA LYS A 49 9.26 -9.82 -5.85
C LYS A 49 8.65 -9.24 -4.57
N ARG A 50 9.38 -9.36 -3.45
CA ARG A 50 9.00 -8.69 -2.21
C ARG A 50 9.39 -7.21 -2.30
N LEU A 51 8.38 -6.34 -2.24
CA LEU A 51 8.56 -4.88 -2.29
C LEU A 51 8.87 -4.29 -0.92
N LEU A 52 8.13 -4.70 0.11
CA LEU A 52 8.23 -4.18 1.46
C LEU A 52 8.00 -5.27 2.50
N GLY A 53 8.48 -5.05 3.72
CA GLY A 53 8.15 -5.87 4.88
C GLY A 53 8.92 -7.18 4.93
N GLY A 54 8.31 -8.17 5.55
CA GLY A 54 8.93 -9.42 5.98
C GLY A 54 9.21 -9.42 7.48
N GLY A 55 9.43 -10.59 8.07
CA GLY A 55 9.72 -10.70 9.50
C GLY A 55 8.56 -10.30 10.40
N HIS A 56 7.32 -10.53 9.97
CA HIS A 56 6.09 -10.23 10.69
C HIS A 56 5.87 -8.73 11.01
N ILE A 57 6.41 -7.84 10.16
CA ILE A 57 6.10 -6.40 10.26
C ILE A 57 4.61 -6.19 9.98
N SER A 58 3.97 -5.37 10.81
CA SER A 58 2.53 -5.06 10.72
C SER A 58 2.26 -4.09 9.57
N ILE A 59 2.28 -4.60 8.34
CA ILE A 59 1.87 -3.92 7.12
C ILE A 59 0.92 -4.79 6.31
N GLU A 60 -0.03 -4.17 5.61
CA GLU A 60 -1.00 -4.87 4.77
C GLU A 60 -1.71 -3.92 3.79
N GLY A 61 -2.70 -4.45 3.06
CA GLY A 61 -3.57 -3.67 2.19
C GLY A 61 -2.82 -2.90 1.10
N PRO A 62 -1.90 -3.55 0.36
CA PRO A 62 -1.14 -2.83 -0.65
C PRO A 62 -2.00 -2.41 -1.84
N TYR A 63 -1.73 -1.22 -2.34
CA TYR A 63 -2.29 -0.71 -3.58
C TYR A 63 -1.22 0.06 -4.34
N ILE A 64 -1.06 -0.22 -5.65
CA ILE A 64 -0.15 0.53 -6.51
C ILE A 64 -0.95 1.31 -7.53
N MET A 65 -0.57 2.58 -7.72
CA MET A 65 -1.06 3.46 -8.76
C MET A 65 0.12 4.05 -9.52
N TYR A 66 0.06 4.02 -10.84
CA TYR A 66 0.98 4.77 -11.69
C TYR A 66 0.43 6.17 -11.94
N ASP A 67 1.26 7.17 -11.77
CA ASP A 67 0.96 8.56 -12.10
C ASP A 67 1.79 8.99 -13.30
N GLU A 68 1.14 9.14 -14.44
CA GLU A 68 1.77 9.49 -15.71
C GLU A 68 2.45 10.87 -15.64
N ALA A 69 1.84 11.82 -14.92
CA ALA A 69 2.36 13.19 -14.83
C ALA A 69 3.72 13.26 -14.13
N SER A 70 3.92 12.48 -13.06
CA SER A 70 5.20 12.41 -12.34
C SER A 70 6.11 11.29 -12.84
N GLY A 71 5.57 10.30 -13.56
CA GLY A 71 6.25 9.08 -13.99
C GLY A 71 6.69 8.21 -12.81
N TYR A 72 5.91 8.20 -11.72
CA TYR A 72 6.16 7.36 -10.55
C TYR A 72 5.04 6.36 -10.34
N TYR A 73 5.42 5.20 -9.83
CA TYR A 73 4.53 4.26 -9.17
C TYR A 73 4.46 4.62 -7.69
N TYR A 74 3.25 4.77 -7.16
CA TYR A 74 2.99 5.02 -5.76
C TYR A 74 2.43 3.76 -5.11
N LEU A 75 3.15 3.23 -4.13
CA LEU A 75 2.70 2.08 -3.32
C LEU A 75 2.13 2.59 -2.00
N PHE A 76 0.85 2.38 -1.82
CA PHE A 76 0.13 2.64 -0.58
C PHE A 76 0.05 1.35 0.23
N VAL A 77 0.31 1.42 1.51
CA VAL A 77 0.19 0.29 2.45
C VAL A 77 -0.36 0.76 3.78
N SER A 78 -1.05 -0.12 4.47
CA SER A 78 -1.55 0.14 5.82
C SER A 78 -0.57 -0.42 6.85
N TYR A 79 -0.20 0.41 7.81
CA TYR A 79 0.68 0.09 8.94
C TYR A 79 -0.12 0.02 10.24
N GLY A 80 0.36 -0.77 11.19
CA GLY A 80 -0.23 -0.90 12.51
C GLY A 80 -1.30 -1.97 12.59
N ALA A 81 -2.03 -2.01 13.71
CA ALA A 81 -3.09 -2.95 13.94
C ALA A 81 -4.47 -2.29 13.86
N LEU A 82 -5.44 -3.02 13.31
CA LEU A 82 -6.84 -2.58 13.17
C LEU A 82 -7.57 -2.66 14.52
N THR A 83 -7.10 -1.86 15.48
CA THR A 83 -7.66 -1.74 16.81
C THR A 83 -7.73 -0.28 17.24
N SER A 84 -8.49 0.05 18.27
CA SER A 84 -8.66 1.42 18.75
C SER A 84 -7.35 2.12 19.13
N ASN A 85 -6.36 1.38 19.57
CA ASN A 85 -5.02 1.87 19.94
C ASN A 85 -3.89 1.35 19.04
N GLY A 86 -4.21 0.61 18.00
CA GLY A 86 -3.24 -0.05 17.14
C GLY A 86 -2.53 0.85 16.12
N GLY A 87 -2.97 2.11 16.00
CA GLY A 87 -2.34 3.10 15.14
C GLY A 87 -2.44 2.79 13.66
N TYR A 88 -3.49 2.10 13.22
CA TYR A 88 -3.70 1.75 11.82
C TYR A 88 -3.74 3.00 10.94
N GLN A 89 -2.93 3.02 9.87
CA GLN A 89 -2.69 4.21 9.07
C GLN A 89 -2.20 3.85 7.67
N VAL A 90 -2.54 4.67 6.68
CA VAL A 90 -1.98 4.56 5.32
C VAL A 90 -0.66 5.30 5.25
N ARG A 91 0.34 4.66 4.64
CA ARG A 91 1.59 5.29 4.21
C ARG A 91 1.83 5.06 2.75
N VAL A 92 2.59 5.97 2.11
CA VAL A 92 2.95 5.89 0.71
C VAL A 92 4.46 5.89 0.52
N PHE A 93 4.87 5.10 -0.47
CA PHE A 93 6.23 5.00 -1.02
C PHE A 93 6.15 5.19 -2.53
N ARG A 94 7.26 5.46 -3.18
CA ARG A 94 7.30 5.63 -4.65
C ARG A 94 8.51 4.96 -5.28
N SER A 95 8.36 4.56 -6.54
CA SER A 95 9.44 4.03 -7.38
C SER A 95 9.31 4.53 -8.82
N LYS A 96 10.41 4.55 -9.57
CA LYS A 96 10.42 4.86 -11.01
C LYS A 96 10.09 3.64 -11.87
N THR A 97 10.24 2.44 -11.32
CA THR A 97 9.88 1.18 -12.00
C THR A 97 8.86 0.42 -11.17
N VAL A 98 8.03 -0.38 -11.82
CA VAL A 98 6.94 -1.11 -11.15
C VAL A 98 7.46 -2.08 -10.09
N ASP A 99 8.61 -2.68 -10.33
CA ASP A 99 9.29 -3.67 -9.50
C ASP A 99 10.54 -3.13 -8.79
N GLY A 100 10.78 -1.82 -8.84
CA GLY A 100 11.94 -1.19 -8.22
C GLY A 100 11.80 -1.03 -6.71
N ASP A 101 12.81 -0.40 -6.14
CA ASP A 101 12.80 -0.05 -4.73
C ASP A 101 11.80 1.08 -4.48
N TYR A 102 10.80 0.78 -3.69
CA TYR A 102 9.82 1.76 -3.24
C TYR A 102 10.38 2.55 -2.05
N VAL A 103 10.81 3.77 -2.31
CA VAL A 103 11.43 4.65 -1.32
C VAL A 103 10.42 5.62 -0.71
N ASP A 104 10.70 6.10 0.49
CA ASP A 104 9.93 7.17 1.13
C ASP A 104 10.25 8.55 0.55
N MET A 105 9.65 9.60 1.11
CA MET A 105 9.86 10.98 0.68
C MET A 105 11.31 11.46 0.82
N ASN A 106 12.13 10.81 1.66
CA ASN A 106 13.55 11.09 1.86
C ASN A 106 14.46 10.24 0.96
N GLY A 107 13.89 9.44 0.05
CA GLY A 107 14.60 8.52 -0.82
C GLY A 107 15.14 7.29 -0.10
N LYS A 108 14.59 6.93 1.06
CA LYS A 108 15.02 5.76 1.82
C LYS A 108 14.12 4.58 1.55
N TYR A 109 14.75 3.46 1.22
CA TYR A 109 14.10 2.16 1.12
C TYR A 109 14.01 1.52 2.51
N PRO A 110 12.86 1.04 2.95
CA PRO A 110 12.73 0.38 4.24
C PRO A 110 13.29 -1.05 4.15
N GLU A 111 14.50 -1.24 4.63
CA GLU A 111 15.09 -2.57 4.77
C GLU A 111 14.28 -3.43 5.76
N LYS A 112 14.53 -4.76 5.73
CA LYS A 112 13.96 -5.75 6.65
C LYS A 112 14.45 -5.52 8.09
N SER A 113 14.09 -4.41 8.71
CA SER A 113 14.55 -4.05 10.04
C SER A 113 13.40 -3.76 10.98
N ALA A 114 13.67 -3.84 12.28
CA ALA A 114 12.73 -3.42 13.33
C ALA A 114 12.32 -1.94 13.22
N GLN A 115 13.05 -1.15 12.44
CA GLN A 115 12.76 0.28 12.21
C GLN A 115 11.86 0.54 11.00
N HIS A 116 11.37 -0.50 10.34
CA HIS A 116 10.50 -0.40 9.16
C HIS A 116 9.31 0.56 9.38
N GLN A 117 8.79 0.62 10.58
CA GLN A 117 7.71 1.52 10.97
C GLN A 117 8.07 3.02 10.91
N ASN A 118 9.34 3.38 10.76
CA ASN A 118 9.82 4.77 10.67
C ASN A 118 9.88 5.28 9.23
N PHE A 119 9.56 4.43 8.25
CA PHE A 119 9.63 4.77 6.83
C PHE A 119 8.24 5.04 6.25
N GLY A 120 8.23 5.68 5.09
CA GLY A 120 7.03 6.04 4.35
C GLY A 120 6.41 7.34 4.81
N LEU A 121 5.81 8.06 3.85
CA LEU A 121 5.02 9.25 4.16
C LEU A 121 3.66 8.83 4.71
N LYS A 122 3.38 9.21 5.95
CA LYS A 122 2.10 8.97 6.60
C LYS A 122 1.02 9.89 6.01
N LEU A 123 -0.03 9.31 5.45
CA LEU A 123 -1.16 10.04 4.85
C LEU A 123 -2.35 10.15 5.81
N THR A 124 -2.62 9.09 6.58
CA THR A 124 -3.77 9.05 7.50
C THR A 124 -3.33 8.67 8.91
N GLY A 125 -4.24 8.70 9.84
CA GLY A 125 -3.99 8.29 11.23
C GLY A 125 -5.22 8.49 12.10
N ASN A 126 -5.09 8.17 13.39
CA ASN A 126 -6.12 8.41 14.37
C ASN A 126 -6.16 9.91 14.72
N TYR A 127 -7.33 10.53 14.59
CA TYR A 127 -7.51 11.95 14.96
C TYR A 127 -8.96 12.27 15.30
N LYS A 128 -9.12 13.34 16.08
CA LYS A 128 -10.43 13.92 16.40
C LYS A 128 -10.41 15.40 16.05
N LEU A 129 -11.23 15.79 15.09
CA LEU A 129 -11.45 17.21 14.82
C LEU A 129 -12.41 17.80 15.86
N PRO A 130 -12.29 19.10 16.20
CA PRO A 130 -13.19 19.76 17.16
C PRO A 130 -14.67 19.69 16.79
N SER A 131 -14.97 19.64 15.49
CA SER A 131 -16.32 19.54 14.94
C SER A 131 -16.92 18.15 14.99
N LEU A 132 -16.15 17.13 15.39
CA LEU A 132 -16.62 15.75 15.42
C LEU A 132 -16.97 15.32 16.84
N GLU A 133 -18.11 14.63 16.99
CA GLU A 133 -18.46 13.97 18.24
C GLU A 133 -17.50 12.82 18.57
N LYS A 134 -17.11 12.05 17.54
CA LYS A 134 -16.27 10.86 17.65
C LYS A 134 -14.97 11.03 16.88
N ALA A 135 -13.91 10.41 17.38
CA ALA A 135 -12.63 10.37 16.67
C ALA A 135 -12.69 9.43 15.46
N TYR A 136 -11.96 9.78 14.42
CA TYR A 136 -11.63 8.87 13.33
C TYR A 136 -10.49 7.96 13.76
N MET A 137 -10.70 6.66 13.66
CA MET A 137 -9.75 5.66 14.13
C MET A 137 -9.52 4.60 13.07
N ALA A 138 -8.36 3.97 13.13
CA ALA A 138 -8.00 2.83 12.29
C ALA A 138 -8.22 3.10 10.79
N THR A 139 -7.72 4.25 10.32
CA THR A 139 -7.80 4.67 8.91
C THR A 139 -6.83 3.86 8.05
N GLY A 140 -7.34 3.08 7.11
CA GLY A 140 -6.46 2.25 6.29
C GLY A 140 -7.17 1.40 5.24
N HIS A 141 -6.46 0.42 4.73
CA HIS A 141 -6.88 -0.53 3.70
C HIS A 141 -7.50 0.19 2.48
N ASN A 142 -6.65 0.88 1.75
CA ASN A 142 -7.04 1.86 0.76
C ASN A 142 -7.07 1.32 -0.68
N SER A 143 -7.72 2.11 -1.52
CA SER A 143 -7.46 2.20 -2.96
C SER A 143 -7.18 3.65 -3.34
N ALA A 144 -6.64 3.88 -4.53
CA ALA A 144 -6.43 5.21 -5.07
C ALA A 144 -6.80 5.24 -6.55
N PHE A 145 -7.28 6.36 -7.03
CA PHE A 145 -7.58 6.56 -8.44
C PHE A 145 -7.43 8.03 -8.84
N VAL A 146 -7.34 8.25 -10.14
CA VAL A 146 -7.40 9.58 -10.74
C VAL A 146 -8.76 9.70 -11.42
N ASP A 147 -9.48 10.78 -11.12
CA ASP A 147 -10.79 11.08 -11.71
C ASP A 147 -10.61 11.72 -13.10
N ASP A 148 -11.71 11.84 -13.84
CA ASP A 148 -11.73 12.43 -15.20
C ASP A 148 -11.25 13.88 -15.25
N ASP A 149 -11.31 14.59 -14.12
CA ASP A 149 -10.79 15.96 -13.98
C ASP A 149 -9.28 16.01 -13.61
N GLY A 150 -8.61 14.87 -13.54
CA GLY A 150 -7.18 14.74 -13.19
C GLY A 150 -6.87 14.82 -11.70
N ARG A 151 -7.89 14.85 -10.84
CA ARG A 151 -7.66 14.82 -9.38
C ARG A 151 -7.40 13.41 -8.89
N MET A 152 -6.47 13.30 -7.95
CA MET A 152 -6.17 12.06 -7.26
C MET A 152 -7.04 11.92 -6.01
N TYR A 153 -7.62 10.74 -5.82
CA TYR A 153 -8.42 10.39 -4.66
C TYR A 153 -7.83 9.18 -3.95
N LEU A 154 -7.75 9.28 -2.63
CA LEU A 154 -7.46 8.15 -1.74
C LEU A 154 -8.75 7.73 -1.05
N VAL A 155 -9.16 6.48 -1.27
CA VAL A 155 -10.33 5.87 -0.63
C VAL A 155 -9.86 4.90 0.41
N TYR A 156 -10.31 5.03 1.64
CA TYR A 156 -9.93 4.16 2.75
C TYR A 156 -11.09 3.97 3.72
N HIS A 157 -11.05 2.88 4.48
CA HIS A 157 -12.00 2.71 5.57
C HIS A 157 -11.53 3.42 6.84
N LEU A 158 -12.46 3.72 7.70
CA LEU A 158 -12.21 4.22 9.05
C LEU A 158 -13.23 3.63 10.03
N SER A 159 -12.85 3.54 11.28
CA SER A 159 -13.74 3.22 12.37
C SER A 159 -14.08 4.47 13.16
N LEU A 160 -15.35 4.62 13.47
CA LEU A 160 -15.82 5.58 14.48
C LEU A 160 -15.84 4.85 15.83
N ILE A 161 -15.05 5.27 16.80
CA ILE A 161 -14.94 4.61 18.12
C ILE A 161 -16.31 4.20 18.67
N HIS A 162 -16.41 2.95 19.11
CA HIS A 162 -17.59 2.33 19.74
C HIS A 162 -18.81 2.10 18.84
N ILE A 163 -18.62 2.00 17.53
CA ILE A 163 -19.66 1.47 16.66
C ILE A 163 -19.23 0.08 16.25
N SER A 164 -19.97 -0.92 16.67
CA SER A 164 -19.92 -2.29 16.16
C SER A 164 -20.64 -2.41 14.80
N GLU A 165 -20.61 -1.37 13.96
CA GLU A 165 -21.40 -1.26 12.73
C GLU A 165 -20.64 -0.53 11.62
N PRO A 166 -21.10 -0.67 10.37
CA PRO A 166 -20.22 -0.81 9.22
C PRO A 166 -19.38 0.41 8.90
N THR A 167 -18.23 0.09 8.38
CA THR A 167 -17.23 0.97 7.77
C THR A 167 -17.87 2.00 6.84
N ARG A 168 -17.68 3.28 7.09
CA ARG A 168 -17.98 4.33 6.13
C ARG A 168 -16.76 4.61 5.26
N LEU A 169 -16.96 4.68 3.97
CA LEU A 169 -15.97 5.20 3.04
C LEU A 169 -15.79 6.71 3.27
N ALA A 170 -14.56 7.15 3.48
CA ALA A 170 -14.23 8.57 3.51
C ALA A 170 -13.42 8.92 2.25
N LEU A 171 -13.92 9.88 1.50
CA LEU A 171 -13.22 10.47 0.37
C LEU A 171 -12.44 11.69 0.85
N ILE A 172 -11.17 11.75 0.55
CA ILE A 172 -10.35 12.95 0.72
C ILE A 172 -10.07 13.52 -0.67
N SER A 173 -10.56 14.70 -0.91
CA SER A 173 -10.26 15.51 -2.10
C SER A 173 -9.15 16.51 -1.79
#